data_c5e38b2c5156a8f043e9b75011b55476
#
_entry.id   c5e38b2c5156a8f043e9b75011b55476
#
_cell.length_a   1.000
_cell.length_b   1.000
_cell.length_c   1.000
_cell.angle_alpha   90.00
_cell.angle_beta   90.00
_cell.angle_gamma   90.00
#
_symmetry.space_group_name_H-M   'P 1'
#
loop_
_entity.id
_entity.type
_entity.pdbx_description
1 polymer ?
#
loop_
_entity_poly.entity_id
_entity_poly.type
_entity_poly.pdbx_seq_one_letter_code
_entity_poly.pdbx_strand_id
1 'polypeptide(L)'
;MKKYKRLFHHTTSALAYTLFIISLSIMSLLSSCVTNDEYQNTVQGNAEALWKIIDEHYCFFDQKGIDWEAVRNKYLRQFDNSMTERQQFEVMANMLSELKDGHVNLYTSFNAARYWSWHEDYPQNYSDSLLRKYLKTDYLIASGMDYTILDDNIGYLRCESFQNGIGAGNLDDILLYFQPCRALIVDVRNNGGGALSNAEELAARFTNKPTLVGYMQHKTGKGHNDFSPLRSQILKPGKGIRWQKPVFVLTNRSVFSAANEFVKYMRCFPNVR
;
A
#
# COMPACT_ATOMS: atom_id res chain seq x y z
N MET A 1 16.16 -61.67 33.08
CA MET A 1 15.52 -60.31 32.96
C MET A 1 16.50 -59.11 32.98
N LYS A 2 17.71 -59.17 33.52
CA LYS A 2 18.65 -58.00 33.56
C LYS A 2 19.40 -57.75 32.25
N LYS A 3 19.50 -58.69 31.31
CA LYS A 3 20.24 -58.53 30.05
C LYS A 3 19.43 -57.71 28.97
N TYR A 4 18.10 -57.77 28.99
CA TYR A 4 17.26 -57.06 28.04
C TYR A 4 17.10 -55.56 28.37
N LYS A 5 17.20 -55.16 29.62
CA LYS A 5 17.12 -53.72 30.02
C LYS A 5 18.32 -52.92 29.55
N ARG A 6 19.53 -53.49 29.40
CA ARG A 6 20.71 -52.79 28.89
C ARG A 6 20.68 -52.54 27.38
N LEU A 7 20.10 -53.46 26.60
CA LEU A 7 20.00 -53.30 25.16
C LEU A 7 19.01 -52.15 24.79
N PHE A 8 17.91 -52.03 25.53
CA PHE A 8 16.92 -50.98 25.28
C PHE A 8 17.44 -49.57 25.61
N HIS A 9 18.31 -49.39 26.59
CA HIS A 9 18.90 -48.08 26.93
C HIS A 9 19.95 -47.61 25.90
N HIS A 10 20.69 -48.49 25.29
CA HIS A 10 21.67 -48.14 24.24
C HIS A 10 21.01 -47.79 22.89
N THR A 11 19.92 -48.44 22.55
CA THR A 11 19.19 -48.15 21.28
C THR A 11 18.40 -46.84 21.36
N THR A 12 17.83 -46.48 22.49
CA THR A 12 17.10 -45.21 22.67
C THR A 12 18.05 -44.03 22.70
N SER A 13 19.25 -44.14 23.29
CA SER A 13 20.26 -43.06 23.26
C SER A 13 20.85 -42.87 21.85
N ALA A 14 21.13 -43.95 21.11
CA ALA A 14 21.64 -43.86 19.74
C ALA A 14 20.59 -43.18 18.79
N LEU A 15 19.32 -43.54 18.96
CA LEU A 15 18.22 -42.91 18.15
C LEU A 15 18.06 -41.45 18.48
N ALA A 16 18.16 -41.05 19.77
CA ALA A 16 18.10 -39.67 20.21
C ALA A 16 19.28 -38.83 19.66
N TYR A 17 20.49 -39.38 19.64
CA TYR A 17 21.67 -38.74 19.05
C TYR A 17 21.54 -38.58 17.56
N THR A 18 21.04 -39.59 16.82
CA THR A 18 20.81 -39.49 15.36
C THR A 18 19.75 -38.46 15.02
N LEU A 19 18.65 -38.39 15.75
CA LEU A 19 17.61 -37.36 15.59
C LEU A 19 18.12 -35.96 15.92
N PHE A 20 18.97 -35.82 16.93
CA PHE A 20 19.60 -34.54 17.26
C PHE A 20 20.58 -34.05 16.19
N ILE A 21 21.40 -34.95 15.62
CA ILE A 21 22.31 -34.63 14.50
C ILE A 21 21.53 -34.29 13.23
N ILE A 22 20.44 -34.99 12.92
CA ILE A 22 19.57 -34.68 11.78
C ILE A 22 18.88 -33.33 11.97
N SER A 23 18.41 -33.03 13.18
CA SER A 23 17.84 -31.72 13.53
C SER A 23 18.85 -30.58 13.37
N LEU A 24 20.10 -30.79 13.81
CA LEU A 24 21.18 -29.79 13.67
C LEU A 24 21.56 -29.60 12.18
N SER A 25 21.55 -30.67 11.38
CA SER A 25 21.83 -30.59 9.94
C SER A 25 20.71 -29.88 9.16
N ILE A 26 19.45 -30.06 9.56
CA ILE A 26 18.30 -29.38 8.97
C ILE A 26 18.32 -27.88 9.36
N MET A 27 18.71 -27.52 10.58
CA MET A 27 18.86 -26.11 10.98
C MET A 27 19.98 -25.40 10.21
N SER A 28 21.06 -26.08 9.85
CA SER A 28 22.13 -25.50 9.03
C SER A 28 21.75 -25.32 7.53
N LEU A 29 20.76 -26.07 7.06
CA LEU A 29 20.22 -25.93 5.68
C LEU A 29 19.18 -24.81 5.57
N LEU A 30 18.68 -24.29 6.71
CA LEU A 30 17.75 -23.16 6.76
C LEU A 30 18.46 -21.82 6.92
N SER A 31 19.79 -21.78 6.95
CA SER A 31 20.55 -20.55 6.72
C SER A 31 20.39 -20.18 5.24
N SER A 32 19.24 -19.64 4.90
CA SER A 32 19.11 -18.82 3.70
C SER A 32 20.14 -17.70 3.88
N CYS A 33 21.29 -17.82 3.22
CA CYS A 33 22.15 -16.68 2.98
C CYS A 33 21.31 -15.71 2.15
N VAL A 34 20.66 -14.79 2.80
CA VAL A 34 20.38 -13.49 2.19
C VAL A 34 21.77 -12.93 1.95
N THR A 35 22.28 -13.08 0.73
CA THR A 35 23.40 -12.30 0.26
C THR A 35 22.89 -10.87 0.23
N ASN A 36 23.06 -10.15 1.33
CA ASN A 36 23.08 -8.71 1.27
C ASN A 36 24.27 -8.40 0.36
N ASP A 37 24.00 -7.87 -0.81
CA ASP A 37 25.04 -7.25 -1.62
C ASP A 37 25.66 -6.18 -0.72
N GLU A 38 26.84 -6.45 -0.15
CA GLU A 38 27.53 -5.49 0.70
C GLU A 38 28.05 -4.38 -0.22
N TYR A 39 27.33 -3.28 -0.23
CA TYR A 39 27.78 -2.07 -0.87
C TYR A 39 28.91 -1.47 -0.04
N GLN A 40 29.96 -1.02 -0.72
CA GLN A 40 31.00 -0.29 -0.04
C GLN A 40 30.42 0.99 0.57
N ASN A 41 30.65 1.21 1.86
CA ASN A 41 30.23 2.43 2.54
C ASN A 41 31.12 3.62 2.13
N THR A 42 30.96 4.01 0.88
CA THR A 42 31.61 5.16 0.25
C THR A 42 30.54 6.01 -0.44
N VAL A 43 30.86 7.25 -0.74
CA VAL A 43 29.94 8.15 -1.48
C VAL A 43 29.43 7.48 -2.75
N GLN A 44 30.31 6.91 -3.55
CA GLN A 44 29.98 6.23 -4.79
C GLN A 44 29.17 4.95 -4.54
N GLY A 45 29.59 4.14 -3.55
CA GLY A 45 28.89 2.89 -3.20
C GLY A 45 27.47 3.12 -2.72
N ASN A 46 27.22 4.17 -1.94
CA ASN A 46 25.88 4.54 -1.48
C ASN A 46 24.98 4.99 -2.65
N ALA A 47 25.53 5.72 -3.61
CA ALA A 47 24.79 6.13 -4.80
C ALA A 47 24.43 4.95 -5.71
N GLU A 48 25.37 4.02 -5.93
CA GLU A 48 25.15 2.77 -6.67
C GLU A 48 24.11 1.89 -5.95
N ALA A 49 24.20 1.78 -4.64
CA ALA A 49 23.24 1.04 -3.83
C ALA A 49 21.80 1.57 -4.01
N LEU A 50 21.63 2.89 -3.92
CA LEU A 50 20.33 3.51 -4.12
C LEU A 50 19.78 3.22 -5.52
N TRP A 51 20.60 3.42 -6.55
CA TRP A 51 20.20 3.14 -7.93
C TRP A 51 19.74 1.68 -8.11
N LYS A 52 20.53 0.72 -7.59
CA LYS A 52 20.25 -0.71 -7.70
C LYS A 52 19.01 -1.12 -6.93
N ILE A 53 18.79 -0.58 -5.72
CA ILE A 53 17.57 -0.84 -4.94
C ILE A 53 16.34 -0.43 -5.75
N ILE A 54 16.37 0.72 -6.39
CA ILE A 54 15.26 1.17 -7.23
C ILE A 54 15.11 0.28 -8.47
N ASP A 55 16.19 -0.08 -9.15
CA ASP A 55 16.15 -0.96 -10.32
C ASP A 55 15.50 -2.32 -10.01
N GLU A 56 15.88 -2.90 -8.88
CA GLU A 56 15.37 -4.21 -8.45
C GLU A 56 13.91 -4.18 -7.94
N HIS A 57 13.43 -3.05 -7.40
CA HIS A 57 12.16 -3.02 -6.68
C HIS A 57 11.09 -2.12 -7.31
N TYR A 58 11.45 -1.14 -8.12
CA TYR A 58 10.47 -0.26 -8.74
C TYR A 58 9.74 -0.95 -9.91
N CYS A 59 8.40 -0.70 -10.02
CA CYS A 59 7.55 -1.50 -10.90
C CYS A 59 7.08 -0.74 -12.16
N PHE A 60 7.34 0.57 -12.29
CA PHE A 60 6.63 1.40 -13.27
C PHE A 60 7.55 2.08 -14.29
N PHE A 61 8.76 1.56 -14.53
CA PHE A 61 9.68 2.14 -15.51
C PHE A 61 9.07 2.18 -16.91
N ASP A 62 8.58 1.05 -17.41
CA ASP A 62 7.99 0.94 -18.75
C ASP A 62 6.71 1.78 -18.88
N GLN A 63 5.82 1.75 -17.88
CA GLN A 63 4.56 2.51 -17.90
C GLN A 63 4.79 4.03 -17.91
N LYS A 64 5.91 4.48 -17.36
CA LYS A 64 6.29 5.89 -17.32
C LYS A 64 7.28 6.29 -18.40
N GLY A 65 7.78 5.34 -19.17
CA GLY A 65 8.78 5.55 -20.22
C GLY A 65 10.13 6.05 -19.66
N ILE A 66 10.53 5.53 -18.48
CA ILE A 66 11.76 5.94 -17.79
C ILE A 66 12.89 4.98 -18.15
N ASP A 67 13.93 5.48 -18.79
CA ASP A 67 15.21 4.80 -18.97
C ASP A 67 16.06 4.97 -17.69
N TRP A 68 15.98 3.97 -16.80
CA TRP A 68 16.64 4.02 -15.48
C TRP A 68 18.16 3.92 -15.60
N GLU A 69 18.69 3.27 -16.64
CA GLU A 69 20.13 3.25 -16.92
C GLU A 69 20.65 4.62 -17.42
N ALA A 70 19.86 5.33 -18.22
CA ALA A 70 20.20 6.71 -18.57
C ALA A 70 20.18 7.64 -17.34
N VAL A 71 19.27 7.42 -16.40
CA VAL A 71 19.25 8.14 -15.11
C VAL A 71 20.52 7.82 -14.30
N ARG A 72 20.94 6.55 -14.24
CA ARG A 72 22.21 6.15 -13.63
C ARG A 72 23.37 6.97 -14.19
N ASN A 73 23.54 6.93 -15.51
CA ASN A 73 24.62 7.61 -16.20
C ASN A 73 24.61 9.14 -16.01
N LYS A 74 23.43 9.74 -15.83
CA LYS A 74 23.27 11.17 -15.55
C LYS A 74 23.71 11.53 -14.13
N TYR A 75 23.35 10.73 -13.13
CA TYR A 75 23.50 11.12 -11.73
C TYR A 75 24.76 10.55 -11.07
N LEU A 76 25.19 9.31 -11.34
CA LEU A 76 26.32 8.71 -10.63
C LEU A 76 27.64 9.44 -10.87
N ARG A 77 27.84 10.04 -12.04
CA ARG A 77 29.02 10.87 -12.32
C ARG A 77 29.09 12.19 -11.54
N GLN A 78 28.03 12.57 -10.82
CA GLN A 78 28.01 13.78 -10.01
C GLN A 78 28.55 13.54 -8.60
N PHE A 79 28.74 12.27 -8.20
CA PHE A 79 29.25 11.95 -6.88
C PHE A 79 30.79 11.95 -6.88
N ASP A 80 31.35 12.57 -5.84
CA ASP A 80 32.75 12.48 -5.52
C ASP A 80 32.98 12.42 -4.00
N ASN A 81 34.20 11.98 -3.60
CA ASN A 81 34.50 11.71 -2.20
C ASN A 81 34.61 12.98 -1.32
N SER A 82 34.56 14.18 -1.89
CA SER A 82 34.60 15.45 -1.16
C SER A 82 33.19 15.89 -0.72
N MET A 83 32.14 15.23 -1.23
CA MET A 83 30.75 15.60 -0.94
C MET A 83 30.38 15.37 0.51
N THR A 84 29.75 16.38 1.10
CA THR A 84 29.05 16.25 2.39
C THR A 84 27.81 15.38 2.26
N GLU A 85 27.30 14.82 3.36
CA GLU A 85 26.05 14.04 3.37
C GLU A 85 24.86 14.83 2.79
N ARG A 86 24.80 16.13 3.02
CA ARG A 86 23.75 17.00 2.46
C ARG A 86 23.83 17.11 0.94
N GLN A 87 25.03 17.25 0.40
CA GLN A 87 25.24 17.28 -1.06
C GLN A 87 24.91 15.93 -1.70
N GLN A 88 25.32 14.82 -1.08
CA GLN A 88 24.93 13.48 -1.52
C GLN A 88 23.40 13.31 -1.52
N PHE A 89 22.73 13.72 -0.43
CA PHE A 89 21.28 13.68 -0.33
C PHE A 89 20.59 14.44 -1.48
N GLU A 90 21.04 15.65 -1.81
CA GLU A 90 20.43 16.46 -2.89
C GLU A 90 20.57 15.77 -4.26
N VAL A 91 21.70 15.18 -4.57
CA VAL A 91 21.89 14.45 -5.83
C VAL A 91 21.03 13.18 -5.86
N MET A 92 20.97 12.42 -4.76
CA MET A 92 20.11 11.24 -4.61
C MET A 92 18.62 11.60 -4.74
N ALA A 93 18.20 12.68 -4.10
CA ALA A 93 16.83 13.19 -4.17
C ALA A 93 16.42 13.58 -5.60
N ASN A 94 17.33 14.27 -6.30
CA ASN A 94 17.13 14.63 -7.71
C ASN A 94 17.07 13.39 -8.62
N MET A 95 17.88 12.36 -8.37
CA MET A 95 17.82 11.10 -9.09
C MET A 95 16.47 10.41 -8.89
N LEU A 96 15.97 10.33 -7.66
CA LEU A 96 14.65 9.73 -7.37
C LEU A 96 13.48 10.55 -7.94
N SER A 97 13.64 11.86 -8.07
CA SER A 97 12.59 12.74 -8.63
C SER A 97 12.28 12.45 -10.09
N GLU A 98 13.20 11.82 -10.84
CA GLU A 98 12.98 11.37 -12.23
C GLU A 98 11.84 10.32 -12.32
N LEU A 99 11.60 9.59 -11.24
CA LEU A 99 10.50 8.62 -11.17
C LEU A 99 9.11 9.28 -11.15
N LYS A 100 9.03 10.55 -10.73
CA LYS A 100 7.76 11.30 -10.58
C LYS A 100 6.72 10.49 -9.83
N ASP A 101 7.10 9.90 -8.69
CA ASP A 101 6.28 8.97 -7.92
C ASP A 101 6.26 9.31 -6.43
N GLY A 102 5.07 9.63 -5.91
CA GLY A 102 4.88 9.96 -4.51
C GLY A 102 5.09 8.80 -3.53
N HIS A 103 5.20 7.55 -4.02
CA HIS A 103 5.52 6.39 -3.17
C HIS A 103 7.03 6.21 -2.96
N VAL A 104 7.88 6.84 -3.78
CA VAL A 104 9.34 6.76 -3.64
C VAL A 104 9.83 7.96 -2.84
N ASN A 105 10.36 7.69 -1.65
CA ASN A 105 10.82 8.71 -0.72
C ASN A 105 12.20 8.36 -0.19
N LEU A 106 13.04 9.37 0.03
CA LEU A 106 14.34 9.25 0.67
C LEU A 106 14.32 9.98 2.01
N TYR A 107 14.66 9.27 3.07
CA TYR A 107 14.70 9.82 4.42
C TYR A 107 16.10 9.77 5.00
N THR A 108 16.49 10.84 5.67
CA THR A 108 17.70 10.94 6.50
C THR A 108 17.33 11.53 7.85
N SER A 109 18.27 11.57 8.79
CA SER A 109 18.08 12.22 10.09
C SER A 109 17.85 13.74 10.00
N PHE A 110 18.22 14.37 8.87
CA PHE A 110 18.18 15.81 8.71
C PHE A 110 17.24 16.32 7.60
N ASN A 111 16.76 15.44 6.70
CA ASN A 111 15.88 15.83 5.59
C ASN A 111 15.07 14.63 5.05
N ALA A 112 14.02 14.95 4.27
CA ALA A 112 13.22 13.99 3.52
C ALA A 112 12.97 14.52 2.10
N ALA A 113 13.23 13.68 1.09
CA ALA A 113 12.89 13.96 -0.31
C ALA A 113 11.66 13.16 -0.73
N ARG A 114 10.75 13.83 -1.43
CA ARG A 114 9.48 13.28 -1.95
C ARG A 114 9.11 14.00 -3.24
N TYR A 115 8.40 13.29 -4.10
CA TYR A 115 7.82 13.89 -5.30
C TYR A 115 6.31 14.09 -5.10
N TRP A 116 5.88 15.32 -4.81
CA TRP A 116 4.48 15.64 -4.52
C TRP A 116 3.87 16.67 -5.47
N SER A 117 4.63 17.15 -6.45
CA SER A 117 4.17 18.10 -7.46
C SER A 117 2.94 17.61 -8.26
N TRP A 118 2.68 16.29 -8.26
CA TRP A 118 1.50 15.72 -8.89
C TRP A 118 0.17 16.24 -8.30
N HIS A 119 0.18 16.77 -7.06
CA HIS A 119 -0.98 17.40 -6.43
C HIS A 119 -0.72 18.81 -5.91
N GLU A 120 0.50 19.16 -5.53
CA GLU A 120 0.85 20.48 -4.99
C GLU A 120 0.73 21.60 -6.04
N ASP A 121 0.98 21.28 -7.32
CA ASP A 121 0.87 22.22 -8.44
C ASP A 121 -0.58 22.48 -8.88
N TYR A 122 -1.59 21.93 -8.17
CA TYR A 122 -2.99 22.05 -8.52
C TYR A 122 -3.78 22.83 -7.46
N PRO A 123 -4.81 23.62 -7.88
CA PRO A 123 -5.67 24.30 -6.94
C PRO A 123 -6.35 23.33 -5.98
N GLN A 124 -6.38 23.70 -4.71
CA GLN A 124 -7.13 22.96 -3.70
C GLN A 124 -8.63 23.14 -3.93
N ASN A 125 -9.36 22.03 -4.02
CA ASN A 125 -10.82 22.02 -4.16
C ASN A 125 -11.52 21.41 -2.95
N TYR A 126 -10.88 21.51 -1.78
CA TYR A 126 -11.37 20.99 -0.51
C TYR A 126 -11.00 21.96 0.63
N SER A 127 -11.92 22.13 1.56
CA SER A 127 -11.72 22.96 2.76
C SER A 127 -12.45 22.33 3.95
N ASP A 128 -11.69 21.98 4.99
CA ASP A 128 -12.25 21.48 6.26
C ASP A 128 -13.20 22.47 6.90
N SER A 129 -12.89 23.76 6.85
CA SER A 129 -13.74 24.81 7.45
C SER A 129 -15.08 24.91 6.74
N LEU A 130 -15.10 24.79 5.42
CA LEU A 130 -16.35 24.74 4.65
C LEU A 130 -17.13 23.45 4.90
N LEU A 131 -16.47 22.31 4.96
CA LEU A 131 -17.11 21.05 5.27
C LEU A 131 -17.80 21.13 6.64
N ARG A 132 -17.08 21.53 7.68
CA ARG A 132 -17.63 21.69 9.04
C ARG A 132 -18.78 22.68 9.11
N LYS A 133 -18.73 23.76 8.31
CA LYS A 133 -19.84 24.73 8.21
C LYS A 133 -21.12 24.07 7.69
N TYR A 134 -21.01 23.13 6.73
CA TYR A 134 -22.17 22.45 6.14
C TYR A 134 -22.63 21.24 6.94
N LEU A 135 -21.71 20.44 7.49
CA LEU A 135 -22.04 19.30 8.36
C LEU A 135 -22.49 19.75 9.77
N LYS A 136 -22.11 20.97 10.18
CA LYS A 136 -22.33 21.48 11.56
C LYS A 136 -21.65 20.57 12.58
N THR A 137 -22.34 20.29 13.70
CA THR A 137 -21.86 19.40 14.76
C THR A 137 -22.65 18.09 14.85
N ASP A 138 -23.57 17.88 13.92
CA ASP A 138 -24.57 16.80 13.98
C ASP A 138 -24.21 15.64 13.06
N TYR A 139 -22.94 15.23 13.08
CA TYR A 139 -22.48 14.02 12.38
C TYR A 139 -22.05 12.96 13.39
N LEU A 140 -22.17 11.70 12.97
CA LEU A 140 -21.77 10.53 13.71
C LEU A 140 -20.38 10.06 13.23
N ILE A 141 -19.66 9.30 14.05
CA ILE A 141 -18.34 8.76 13.72
C ILE A 141 -18.31 7.27 13.98
N ALA A 142 -17.87 6.49 12.99
CA ALA A 142 -17.59 5.07 13.16
C ALA A 142 -16.41 4.65 12.26
N SER A 143 -15.48 3.86 12.79
CA SER A 143 -14.23 3.44 12.09
C SER A 143 -13.45 4.60 11.49
N GLY A 144 -13.45 5.77 12.12
CA GLY A 144 -12.78 6.97 11.59
C GLY A 144 -13.45 7.60 10.38
N MET A 145 -14.70 7.23 10.10
CA MET A 145 -15.53 7.85 9.06
C MET A 145 -16.61 8.73 9.70
N ASP A 146 -16.75 9.95 9.18
CA ASP A 146 -17.82 10.85 9.57
C ASP A 146 -19.04 10.61 8.69
N TYR A 147 -20.23 10.58 9.28
CA TYR A 147 -21.44 10.32 8.51
C TYR A 147 -22.68 11.03 9.10
N THR A 148 -23.56 11.46 8.21
CA THR A 148 -24.82 12.11 8.56
C THR A 148 -25.83 12.01 7.42
N ILE A 149 -27.11 12.32 7.70
CA ILE A 149 -28.13 12.49 6.67
C ILE A 149 -28.28 14.00 6.42
N LEU A 150 -28.03 14.39 5.18
CA LEU A 150 -28.25 15.76 4.70
C LEU A 150 -29.72 16.01 4.40
N ASP A 151 -30.07 17.26 4.11
CA ASP A 151 -31.40 17.62 3.61
C ASP A 151 -31.78 16.75 2.39
N ASP A 152 -33.05 16.61 2.09
CA ASP A 152 -33.55 15.78 1.02
C ASP A 152 -33.25 14.26 1.13
N ASN A 153 -32.96 13.75 2.31
CA ASN A 153 -32.66 12.35 2.55
C ASN A 153 -31.46 11.83 1.71
N ILE A 154 -30.38 12.59 1.66
CA ILE A 154 -29.09 12.22 1.10
C ILE A 154 -28.16 11.80 2.23
N GLY A 155 -27.66 10.57 2.20
CA GLY A 155 -26.58 10.14 3.10
C GLY A 155 -25.25 10.75 2.68
N TYR A 156 -24.47 11.20 3.65
CA TYR A 156 -23.11 11.67 3.45
C TYR A 156 -22.16 10.85 4.33
N LEU A 157 -21.18 10.24 3.70
CA LEU A 157 -20.14 9.44 4.33
C LEU A 157 -18.77 9.99 3.92
N ARG A 158 -17.98 10.45 4.87
CA ARG A 158 -16.60 10.87 4.65
C ARG A 158 -15.63 9.81 5.14
N CYS A 159 -14.79 9.35 4.27
CA CYS A 159 -13.65 8.47 4.58
C CYS A 159 -12.35 9.25 4.34
N GLU A 160 -11.73 9.70 5.39
CA GLU A 160 -10.52 10.55 5.34
C GLU A 160 -9.25 9.77 5.08
N SER A 161 -9.24 8.51 5.50
CA SER A 161 -8.06 7.64 5.41
C SER A 161 -8.45 6.18 5.40
N PHE A 162 -7.64 5.36 4.75
CA PHE A 162 -7.69 3.90 4.83
C PHE A 162 -6.58 3.32 5.73
N GLN A 163 -5.93 4.13 6.58
CA GLN A 163 -4.88 3.65 7.49
C GLN A 163 -5.45 2.83 8.65
N ASN A 164 -6.58 3.25 9.20
CA ASN A 164 -7.23 2.56 10.30
C ASN A 164 -8.18 1.47 9.80
N GLY A 165 -8.28 0.36 10.55
CA GLY A 165 -9.16 -0.74 10.19
C GLY A 165 -10.63 -0.31 10.14
N ILE A 166 -11.33 -0.78 9.12
CA ILE A 166 -12.76 -0.58 8.96
C ILE A 166 -13.48 -1.85 9.43
N GLY A 167 -14.20 -1.75 10.54
CA GLY A 167 -14.97 -2.87 11.09
C GLY A 167 -16.22 -3.15 10.27
N ALA A 168 -16.47 -4.43 9.93
CA ALA A 168 -17.65 -4.83 9.19
C ALA A 168 -18.96 -4.44 9.89
N GLY A 169 -19.03 -4.58 11.22
CA GLY A 169 -20.20 -4.14 12.01
C GLY A 169 -20.43 -2.64 11.95
N ASN A 170 -19.37 -1.84 11.99
CA ASN A 170 -19.47 -0.39 11.85
C ASN A 170 -20.03 0.03 10.48
N LEU A 171 -19.66 -0.69 9.41
CA LEU A 171 -20.25 -0.47 8.09
C LEU A 171 -21.73 -0.85 8.04
N ASP A 172 -22.12 -1.92 8.74
CA ASP A 172 -23.54 -2.30 8.86
C ASP A 172 -24.33 -1.20 9.59
N ASP A 173 -23.82 -0.67 10.69
CA ASP A 173 -24.46 0.42 11.44
C ASP A 173 -24.61 1.69 10.60
N ILE A 174 -23.56 2.09 9.87
CA ILE A 174 -23.57 3.24 8.95
C ILE A 174 -24.62 3.04 7.85
N LEU A 175 -24.62 1.88 7.19
CA LEU A 175 -25.55 1.62 6.08
C LEU A 175 -26.99 1.42 6.55
N LEU A 176 -27.21 0.91 7.77
CA LEU A 176 -28.51 0.85 8.40
C LEU A 176 -29.04 2.27 8.71
N TYR A 177 -28.19 3.14 9.24
CA TYR A 177 -28.53 4.55 9.48
C TYR A 177 -28.94 5.27 8.17
N PHE A 178 -28.32 4.94 7.06
CA PHE A 178 -28.66 5.49 5.74
C PHE A 178 -29.86 4.83 5.06
N GLN A 179 -30.47 3.79 5.65
CA GLN A 179 -31.59 3.07 5.01
C GLN A 179 -32.70 3.97 4.45
N PRO A 180 -33.14 5.06 5.14
CA PRO A 180 -34.17 5.96 4.62
C PRO A 180 -33.68 6.85 3.47
N CYS A 181 -32.36 6.98 3.26
CA CYS A 181 -31.82 7.86 2.23
C CYS A 181 -32.11 7.34 0.82
N ARG A 182 -32.31 8.28 -0.11
CA ARG A 182 -32.54 7.98 -1.55
C ARG A 182 -31.23 7.82 -2.34
N ALA A 183 -30.16 8.41 -1.88
CA ALA A 183 -28.82 8.35 -2.47
C ALA A 183 -27.74 8.54 -1.39
N LEU A 184 -26.51 8.21 -1.73
CA LEU A 184 -25.37 8.36 -0.84
C LEU A 184 -24.26 9.14 -1.55
N ILE A 185 -23.65 10.08 -0.83
CA ILE A 185 -22.39 10.73 -1.18
C ILE A 185 -21.29 10.04 -0.36
N VAL A 186 -20.26 9.53 -1.03
CA VAL A 186 -19.03 9.01 -0.41
C VAL A 186 -17.90 9.98 -0.73
N ASP A 187 -17.43 10.69 0.27
CA ASP A 187 -16.38 11.70 0.12
C ASP A 187 -15.02 11.15 0.54
N VAL A 188 -14.13 10.95 -0.43
CA VAL A 188 -12.75 10.53 -0.24
C VAL A 188 -11.75 11.63 -0.63
N ARG A 189 -12.19 12.87 -0.76
CA ARG A 189 -11.28 13.99 -1.05
C ARG A 189 -10.20 14.10 0.01
N ASN A 190 -8.96 14.33 -0.41
CA ASN A 190 -7.75 14.36 0.42
C ASN A 190 -7.41 13.03 1.13
N ASN A 191 -8.07 11.93 0.82
CA ASN A 191 -7.70 10.63 1.36
C ASN A 191 -6.36 10.16 0.76
N GLY A 192 -5.32 10.15 1.57
CA GLY A 192 -3.95 9.73 1.19
C GLY A 192 -3.77 8.22 1.06
N GLY A 193 -4.81 7.42 1.22
CA GLY A 193 -4.74 5.96 1.15
C GLY A 193 -4.53 5.28 2.51
N GLY A 194 -3.85 4.14 2.50
CA GLY A 194 -3.62 3.27 3.65
C GLY A 194 -3.67 1.80 3.21
N ALA A 195 -4.32 0.95 3.98
CA ALA A 195 -4.45 -0.47 3.66
C ALA A 195 -5.45 -0.70 2.51
N LEU A 196 -5.02 -1.46 1.50
CA LEU A 196 -5.87 -1.82 0.36
C LEU A 196 -7.10 -2.63 0.81
N SER A 197 -6.94 -3.50 1.81
CA SER A 197 -8.04 -4.28 2.40
C SER A 197 -9.17 -3.41 2.98
N ASN A 198 -8.86 -2.24 3.51
CA ASN A 198 -9.87 -1.30 4.01
C ASN A 198 -10.65 -0.65 2.85
N ALA A 199 -9.96 -0.31 1.77
CA ALA A 199 -10.60 0.19 0.55
C ALA A 199 -11.51 -0.88 -0.08
N GLU A 200 -11.07 -2.14 -0.10
CA GLU A 200 -11.85 -3.28 -0.57
C GLU A 200 -13.09 -3.53 0.31
N GLU A 201 -12.95 -3.51 1.64
CA GLU A 201 -14.06 -3.74 2.58
C GLU A 201 -15.16 -2.67 2.42
N LEU A 202 -14.78 -1.40 2.27
CA LEU A 202 -15.75 -0.34 2.01
C LEU A 202 -16.39 -0.49 0.62
N ALA A 203 -15.60 -0.69 -0.44
CA ALA A 203 -16.11 -0.83 -1.80
C ALA A 203 -17.03 -2.04 -1.98
N ALA A 204 -16.73 -3.14 -1.27
CA ALA A 204 -17.51 -4.38 -1.32
C ALA A 204 -18.98 -4.21 -0.84
N ARG A 205 -19.28 -3.12 -0.13
CA ARG A 205 -20.65 -2.77 0.31
C ARG A 205 -21.52 -2.21 -0.81
N PHE A 206 -20.95 -1.88 -1.97
CA PHE A 206 -21.65 -1.24 -3.09
C PHE A 206 -21.91 -2.18 -4.28
N THR A 207 -21.57 -3.46 -4.17
CA THR A 207 -21.85 -4.48 -5.18
C THR A 207 -22.60 -5.67 -4.60
N ASN A 208 -23.48 -6.29 -5.42
CA ASN A 208 -24.19 -7.53 -5.08
C ASN A 208 -23.65 -8.77 -5.80
N LYS A 209 -22.67 -8.60 -6.68
CA LYS A 209 -22.07 -9.69 -7.45
C LYS A 209 -20.57 -9.55 -7.54
N PRO A 210 -19.82 -10.64 -7.69
CA PRO A 210 -18.39 -10.56 -8.00
C PRO A 210 -18.18 -9.69 -9.24
N THR A 211 -17.35 -8.65 -9.11
CA THR A 211 -17.13 -7.66 -10.18
C THR A 211 -15.65 -7.58 -10.49
N LEU A 212 -15.28 -7.68 -11.75
CA LEU A 212 -13.93 -7.41 -12.21
C LEU A 212 -13.64 -5.91 -12.04
N VAL A 213 -12.68 -5.57 -11.17
CA VAL A 213 -12.34 -4.18 -10.83
C VAL A 213 -10.96 -3.77 -11.34
N GLY A 214 -10.22 -4.68 -11.92
CA GLY A 214 -8.92 -4.42 -12.53
C GLY A 214 -8.06 -5.65 -12.65
N TYR A 215 -6.78 -5.41 -12.89
CA TYR A 215 -5.75 -6.44 -12.97
C TYR A 215 -4.57 -6.01 -12.12
N MET A 216 -3.84 -6.98 -11.58
CA MET A 216 -2.68 -6.76 -10.74
C MET A 216 -1.56 -7.73 -11.09
N GLN A 217 -0.35 -7.24 -11.04
CA GLN A 217 0.88 -8.03 -11.02
C GLN A 217 1.84 -7.39 -10.02
N HIS A 218 2.84 -8.13 -9.61
CA HIS A 218 3.84 -7.68 -8.64
C HIS A 218 5.22 -8.21 -9.04
N LYS A 219 6.26 -7.55 -8.55
CA LYS A 219 7.65 -8.01 -8.72
C LYS A 219 7.82 -9.39 -8.06
N THR A 220 8.52 -10.29 -8.74
CA THR A 220 8.79 -11.66 -8.27
C THR A 220 10.28 -11.96 -8.14
N GLY A 221 11.14 -11.06 -8.61
CA GLY A 221 12.59 -11.18 -8.55
C GLY A 221 13.29 -9.84 -8.70
N LYS A 222 14.62 -9.89 -8.75
CA LYS A 222 15.49 -8.71 -8.85
C LYS A 222 15.64 -8.17 -10.27
N GLY A 223 15.33 -8.97 -11.30
CA GLY A 223 15.42 -8.54 -12.69
C GLY A 223 14.43 -7.41 -12.98
N HIS A 224 14.80 -6.49 -13.84
CA HIS A 224 14.03 -5.31 -14.21
C HIS A 224 12.57 -5.64 -14.57
N ASN A 225 12.36 -6.72 -15.32
CA ASN A 225 11.04 -7.18 -15.80
C ASN A 225 10.54 -8.46 -15.11
N ASP A 226 11.06 -8.79 -13.94
CA ASP A 226 10.61 -9.95 -13.17
C ASP A 226 9.27 -9.69 -12.51
N PHE A 227 8.19 -9.96 -13.23
CA PHE A 227 6.82 -9.78 -12.75
C PHE A 227 6.05 -11.09 -12.70
N SER A 228 5.12 -11.17 -11.77
CA SER A 228 4.12 -12.24 -11.75
C SER A 228 3.23 -12.16 -13.00
N PRO A 229 2.57 -13.28 -13.39
CA PRO A 229 1.49 -13.19 -14.37
C PRO A 229 0.43 -12.18 -13.95
N LEU A 230 -0.14 -11.47 -14.92
CA LEU A 230 -1.25 -10.55 -14.70
C LEU A 230 -2.47 -11.31 -14.18
N ARG A 231 -3.00 -10.93 -13.03
CA ARG A 231 -4.15 -11.58 -12.37
C ARG A 231 -5.34 -10.64 -12.32
N SER A 232 -6.52 -11.16 -12.65
CA SER A 232 -7.77 -10.42 -12.49
C SER A 232 -8.04 -10.11 -11.01
N GLN A 233 -8.36 -8.87 -10.71
CA GLN A 233 -8.88 -8.44 -9.42
C GLN A 233 -10.41 -8.54 -9.45
N ILE A 234 -10.96 -9.48 -8.69
CA ILE A 234 -12.41 -9.66 -8.56
C ILE A 234 -12.82 -9.21 -7.16
N LEU A 235 -13.51 -8.10 -7.06
CA LEU A 235 -14.11 -7.67 -5.81
C LEU A 235 -15.41 -8.46 -5.57
N LYS A 236 -15.46 -9.18 -4.45
CA LYS A 236 -16.65 -9.92 -4.04
C LYS A 236 -17.55 -9.02 -3.20
N PRO A 237 -18.89 -9.25 -3.22
CA PRO A 237 -19.79 -8.55 -2.32
C PRO A 237 -19.38 -8.73 -0.86
N GLY A 238 -19.39 -7.64 -0.10
CA GLY A 238 -19.17 -7.66 1.34
C GLY A 238 -20.25 -8.43 2.07
N LYS A 239 -19.91 -8.97 3.23
CA LYS A 239 -20.88 -9.56 4.15
C LYS A 239 -21.71 -8.46 4.82
N GLY A 240 -22.95 -8.76 5.21
CA GLY A 240 -23.84 -7.80 5.88
C GLY A 240 -24.58 -6.87 4.93
N ILE A 241 -24.88 -5.65 5.41
CA ILE A 241 -25.72 -4.67 4.68
C ILE A 241 -24.96 -4.12 3.49
N ARG A 242 -25.60 -4.04 2.34
CA ARG A 242 -25.06 -3.50 1.10
C ARG A 242 -25.96 -2.41 0.55
N TRP A 243 -25.35 -1.40 -0.04
CA TRP A 243 -26.03 -0.26 -0.61
C TRP A 243 -26.15 -0.40 -2.13
N GLN A 244 -27.39 -0.35 -2.65
CA GLN A 244 -27.64 -0.52 -4.08
C GLN A 244 -28.37 0.67 -4.72
N LYS A 245 -28.73 1.69 -3.94
CA LYS A 245 -29.28 2.94 -4.45
C LYS A 245 -28.13 3.79 -5.05
N PRO A 246 -28.43 4.91 -5.74
CA PRO A 246 -27.40 5.76 -6.32
C PRO A 246 -26.30 6.20 -5.34
N VAL A 247 -25.07 6.22 -5.81
CA VAL A 247 -23.88 6.68 -5.07
C VAL A 247 -23.11 7.70 -5.91
N PHE A 248 -22.69 8.77 -5.25
CA PHE A 248 -21.80 9.78 -5.82
C PHE A 248 -20.51 9.80 -5.02
N VAL A 249 -19.37 9.53 -5.69
CA VAL A 249 -18.05 9.55 -5.07
C VAL A 249 -17.40 10.90 -5.31
N LEU A 250 -17.12 11.64 -4.23
CA LEU A 250 -16.36 12.88 -4.30
C LEU A 250 -14.87 12.56 -4.19
N THR A 251 -14.13 12.94 -5.19
CA THR A 251 -12.68 12.73 -5.28
C THR A 251 -11.97 14.02 -5.68
N ASN A 252 -10.67 14.11 -5.44
CA ASN A 252 -9.84 15.22 -5.87
C ASN A 252 -8.41 14.78 -6.20
N ARG A 253 -7.56 15.71 -6.59
CA ARG A 253 -6.18 15.46 -7.00
C ARG A 253 -5.33 14.84 -5.89
N SER A 254 -5.66 15.10 -4.63
CA SER A 254 -4.93 14.57 -3.46
C SER A 254 -5.34 13.14 -3.06
N VAL A 255 -6.30 12.53 -3.74
CA VAL A 255 -6.63 11.11 -3.53
C VAL A 255 -5.48 10.24 -4.02
N PHE A 256 -4.98 9.35 -3.14
CA PHE A 256 -3.73 8.65 -3.40
C PHE A 256 -3.76 7.18 -2.93
N SER A 257 -2.90 6.32 -3.54
CA SER A 257 -2.68 4.94 -3.09
C SER A 257 -3.98 4.14 -2.98
N ALA A 258 -4.27 3.49 -1.83
CA ALA A 258 -5.49 2.69 -1.63
C ALA A 258 -6.79 3.47 -1.87
N ALA A 259 -6.80 4.80 -1.66
CA ALA A 259 -7.96 5.62 -1.97
C ALA A 259 -8.20 5.77 -3.48
N ASN A 260 -7.13 5.81 -4.27
CA ASN A 260 -7.24 5.79 -5.73
C ASN A 260 -7.77 4.42 -6.22
N GLU A 261 -7.32 3.31 -5.61
CA GLU A 261 -7.88 1.99 -5.88
C GLU A 261 -9.37 1.90 -5.51
N PHE A 262 -9.78 2.47 -4.37
CA PHE A 262 -11.20 2.57 -4.00
C PHE A 262 -12.02 3.26 -5.09
N VAL A 263 -11.57 4.42 -5.57
CA VAL A 263 -12.25 5.16 -6.65
C VAL A 263 -12.32 4.32 -7.93
N LYS A 264 -11.24 3.61 -8.29
CA LYS A 264 -11.21 2.67 -9.42
C LYS A 264 -12.25 1.57 -9.26
N TYR A 265 -12.38 0.96 -8.07
CA TYR A 265 -13.38 -0.07 -7.79
C TYR A 265 -14.80 0.47 -7.93
N MET A 266 -15.07 1.64 -7.33
CA MET A 266 -16.40 2.26 -7.35
C MET A 266 -16.86 2.59 -8.78
N ARG A 267 -15.96 2.97 -9.67
CA ARG A 267 -16.29 3.23 -11.09
C ARG A 267 -16.78 1.98 -11.85
N CYS A 268 -16.50 0.78 -11.33
CA CYS A 268 -16.96 -0.46 -11.95
C CYS A 268 -18.42 -0.82 -11.61
N PHE A 269 -19.05 -0.09 -10.70
CA PHE A 269 -20.42 -0.37 -10.26
C PHE A 269 -21.44 0.50 -10.98
N PRO A 270 -22.57 -0.08 -11.47
CA PRO A 270 -23.52 0.62 -12.31
C PRO A 270 -24.30 1.73 -11.59
N ASN A 271 -24.42 1.66 -10.26
CA ASN A 271 -25.11 2.62 -9.40
C ASN A 271 -24.20 3.76 -8.90
N VAL A 272 -22.95 3.81 -9.31
CA VAL A 272 -21.95 4.80 -8.87
C VAL A 272 -21.64 5.82 -9.97
N ARG A 273 -21.47 7.04 -9.55
CA ARG A 273 -21.07 8.19 -10.38
C ARG A 273 -19.94 8.95 -9.72
#